data_c5da045308f13424ad38f474b6d18789
#
_entry.id   c5da045308f13424ad38f474b6d18789
#
_cell.length_a   1.000
_cell.length_b   1.000
_cell.length_c   1.000
_cell.angle_alpha   90.00
_cell.angle_beta   90.00
_cell.angle_gamma   90.00
#
_symmetry.space_group_name_H-M   'P 1'
#
loop_
_entity.id
_entity.type
_entity.pdbx_description
1 polymer ?
#
loop_
_entity_poly.entity_id
_entity_poly.type
_entity_poly.pdbx_seq_one_letter_code
_entity_poly.pdbx_strand_id
1 'polypeptide(L)'
;MKEMRFDGIEKAEKPIFYCSFGKDSSAVLHGLEPWLHKTMVVFLDCGGMYPDITKWADDYGKGLPKYMHVNAEGSIWDAIRSRGWPVDVSVANIGKLGASVMIEEEASRHKVREYTECINERIWLPAYVFSQMYQPDLFISGERKEDRPFATKEDWAIRTSGVKNSIRPIFDWTDSDVWEYIDAHEIDLPKTYQGRQEDRRDCFACLGHNLTIDRIKYLKEEYPDLFNKMFTEEGLAEIVPVMIRNLKRSTSVWEGIAELLED
;
A
#
# COMPACT_ATOMS: atom_id res chain seq x y z
N MET A 1 -8.55 -12.23 -23.18
CA MET A 1 -8.80 -11.60 -21.87
C MET A 1 -9.27 -12.66 -20.88
N LYS A 2 -8.68 -12.75 -19.69
CA LYS A 2 -9.11 -13.70 -18.65
C LYS A 2 -10.41 -13.23 -17.99
N GLU A 3 -11.22 -14.18 -17.50
CA GLU A 3 -12.48 -13.92 -16.82
C GLU A 3 -12.24 -13.77 -15.31
N MET A 4 -12.89 -12.80 -14.68
CA MET A 4 -12.91 -12.64 -13.23
C MET A 4 -13.85 -13.63 -12.56
N ARG A 5 -13.47 -14.09 -11.34
CA ARG A 5 -14.27 -15.07 -10.59
C ARG A 5 -14.86 -14.42 -9.35
N PHE A 6 -16.17 -14.30 -9.33
CA PHE A 6 -16.93 -13.74 -8.20
C PHE A 6 -17.75 -14.81 -7.46
N ASP A 7 -17.16 -15.98 -7.27
CA ASP A 7 -17.86 -17.13 -6.68
C ASP A 7 -18.48 -16.82 -5.32
N GLY A 8 -19.79 -16.99 -5.21
CA GLY A 8 -20.53 -16.79 -3.97
C GLY A 8 -21.01 -15.37 -3.71
N ILE A 9 -20.67 -14.39 -4.54
CA ILE A 9 -21.08 -13.00 -4.33
C ILE A 9 -22.60 -12.83 -4.40
N GLU A 10 -23.28 -13.64 -5.23
CA GLU A 10 -24.76 -13.59 -5.35
C GLU A 10 -25.45 -13.89 -4.02
N LYS A 11 -24.87 -14.77 -3.20
CA LYS A 11 -25.40 -15.21 -1.90
C LYS A 11 -25.02 -14.29 -0.75
N ALA A 12 -24.00 -13.45 -0.93
CA ALA A 12 -23.56 -12.53 0.09
C ALA A 12 -24.56 -11.38 0.27
N GLU A 13 -24.89 -11.08 1.52
CA GLU A 13 -25.80 -9.99 1.89
C GLU A 13 -25.06 -8.69 2.15
N LYS A 14 -23.83 -8.80 2.70
CA LYS A 14 -22.97 -7.69 3.10
C LYS A 14 -21.53 -7.88 2.59
N PRO A 15 -21.30 -8.00 1.28
CA PRO A 15 -19.94 -8.08 0.75
C PRO A 15 -19.18 -6.78 1.01
N ILE A 16 -17.87 -6.91 1.31
CA ILE A 16 -16.95 -5.79 1.48
C ILE A 16 -15.78 -5.92 0.51
N PHE A 17 -15.39 -4.81 -0.09
CA PHE A 17 -14.23 -4.72 -0.96
C PHE A 17 -13.31 -3.59 -0.50
N TYR A 18 -12.10 -3.94 -0.06
CA TYR A 18 -11.07 -2.95 0.23
C TYR A 18 -10.36 -2.57 -1.06
N CYS A 19 -10.61 -1.32 -1.51
CA CYS A 19 -10.13 -0.79 -2.78
C CYS A 19 -9.06 0.27 -2.53
N SER A 20 -7.82 0.03 -2.98
CA SER A 20 -6.73 1.03 -2.92
C SER A 20 -6.77 2.00 -4.10
N PHE A 21 -7.65 1.79 -5.07
CA PHE A 21 -7.69 2.47 -6.37
C PHE A 21 -6.40 2.33 -7.20
N GLY A 22 -5.52 1.40 -6.84
CA GLY A 22 -4.46 0.93 -7.71
C GLY A 22 -5.00 0.07 -8.86
N LYS A 23 -4.18 -0.23 -9.87
CA LYS A 23 -4.60 -0.93 -11.09
C LYS A 23 -5.38 -2.23 -10.83
N ASP A 24 -4.88 -3.07 -9.91
CA ASP A 24 -5.49 -4.37 -9.61
C ASP A 24 -6.86 -4.19 -8.95
N SER A 25 -6.97 -3.32 -7.97
CA SER A 25 -8.22 -3.03 -7.29
C SER A 25 -9.21 -2.28 -8.17
N SER A 26 -8.76 -1.42 -9.10
CA SER A 26 -9.62 -0.74 -10.06
C SER A 26 -10.21 -1.72 -11.09
N ALA A 27 -9.42 -2.69 -11.55
CA ALA A 27 -9.92 -3.76 -12.41
C ALA A 27 -11.03 -4.57 -11.71
N VAL A 28 -10.81 -4.96 -10.43
CA VAL A 28 -11.84 -5.68 -9.65
C VAL A 28 -13.06 -4.81 -9.39
N LEU A 29 -12.88 -3.51 -9.10
CA LEU A 29 -13.99 -2.58 -8.88
C LEU A 29 -14.89 -2.48 -10.12
N HIS A 30 -14.29 -2.39 -11.30
CA HIS A 30 -15.03 -2.43 -12.57
C HIS A 30 -15.80 -3.75 -12.74
N GLY A 31 -15.16 -4.90 -12.49
CA GLY A 31 -15.82 -6.21 -12.55
C GLY A 31 -16.94 -6.38 -11.52
N LEU A 32 -16.92 -5.61 -10.43
CA LEU A 32 -17.96 -5.61 -9.39
C LEU A 32 -19.21 -4.79 -9.76
N GLU A 33 -19.25 -4.11 -10.90
CA GLU A 33 -20.35 -3.23 -11.29
C GLU A 33 -21.75 -3.85 -11.06
N PRO A 34 -22.04 -5.12 -11.41
CA PRO A 34 -23.35 -5.72 -11.19
C PRO A 34 -23.75 -5.82 -9.71
N TRP A 35 -22.78 -5.84 -8.79
CA TRP A 35 -22.99 -6.04 -7.35
C TRP A 35 -22.65 -4.83 -6.49
N LEU A 36 -22.29 -3.68 -7.07
CA LEU A 36 -21.96 -2.45 -6.33
C LEU A 36 -23.13 -1.98 -5.46
N HIS A 37 -24.38 -2.22 -5.89
CA HIS A 37 -25.56 -1.85 -5.12
C HIS A 37 -25.60 -2.46 -3.72
N LYS A 38 -24.94 -3.60 -3.49
CA LYS A 38 -24.87 -4.29 -2.21
C LYS A 38 -23.46 -4.32 -1.60
N THR A 39 -22.40 -4.11 -2.38
CA THR A 39 -21.01 -4.19 -1.93
C THR A 39 -20.58 -2.88 -1.27
N MET A 40 -20.08 -2.97 -0.02
CA MET A 40 -19.41 -1.85 0.62
C MET A 40 -17.99 -1.73 0.07
N VAL A 41 -17.72 -0.67 -0.67
CA VAL A 41 -16.35 -0.33 -1.14
C VAL A 41 -15.69 0.54 -0.07
N VAL A 42 -14.54 0.12 0.40
CA VAL A 42 -13.80 0.81 1.47
C VAL A 42 -12.41 1.19 0.97
N PHE A 43 -12.11 2.48 1.00
CA PHE A 43 -10.76 2.99 0.84
C PHE A 43 -10.11 3.15 2.22
N LEU A 44 -8.97 2.50 2.42
CA LEU A 44 -8.18 2.60 3.64
C LEU A 44 -7.04 3.59 3.41
N ASP A 45 -7.16 4.78 3.97
CA ASP A 45 -6.09 5.79 3.92
C ASP A 45 -5.15 5.63 5.11
N CYS A 46 -3.93 5.20 4.83
CA CYS A 46 -2.87 5.10 5.84
C CYS A 46 -2.33 6.46 6.29
N GLY A 47 -2.79 7.57 5.72
CA GLY A 47 -2.29 8.93 5.94
C GLY A 47 -0.98 9.24 5.22
N GLY A 48 -0.45 8.27 4.45
CA GLY A 48 0.74 8.41 3.61
C GLY A 48 0.47 8.10 2.13
N MET A 49 -0.80 8.07 1.72
CA MET A 49 -1.16 7.90 0.30
C MET A 49 -0.73 9.12 -0.50
N TYR A 50 -0.36 8.92 -1.76
CA TYR A 50 -0.12 10.06 -2.66
C TYR A 50 -1.39 10.91 -2.78
N PRO A 51 -1.26 12.26 -2.82
CA PRO A 51 -2.42 13.17 -2.81
C PRO A 51 -3.40 12.94 -3.97
N ASP A 52 -2.92 12.53 -5.13
CA ASP A 52 -3.76 12.21 -6.28
C ASP A 52 -4.58 10.92 -6.07
N ILE A 53 -4.04 9.93 -5.38
CA ILE A 53 -4.77 8.69 -5.03
C ILE A 53 -5.91 9.01 -4.07
N THR A 54 -5.62 9.76 -3.00
CA THR A 54 -6.66 10.15 -2.02
C THR A 54 -7.77 10.97 -2.68
N LYS A 55 -7.37 11.97 -3.49
CA LYS A 55 -8.33 12.77 -4.25
C LYS A 55 -9.16 11.92 -5.22
N TRP A 56 -8.50 11.02 -5.95
CA TRP A 56 -9.19 10.11 -6.87
C TRP A 56 -10.20 9.22 -6.14
N ALA A 57 -9.78 8.61 -5.01
CA ALA A 57 -10.63 7.75 -4.20
C ALA A 57 -11.89 8.50 -3.71
N ASP A 58 -11.74 9.75 -3.28
CA ASP A 58 -12.87 10.57 -2.82
C ASP A 58 -13.80 10.97 -3.98
N ASP A 59 -13.22 11.39 -5.11
CA ASP A 59 -14.02 11.83 -6.25
C ASP A 59 -14.77 10.65 -6.90
N TYR A 60 -14.11 9.51 -7.09
CA TYR A 60 -14.72 8.30 -7.62
C TYR A 60 -15.72 7.70 -6.62
N GLY A 61 -15.34 7.66 -5.35
CA GLY A 61 -16.15 7.08 -4.28
C GLY A 61 -17.51 7.75 -4.10
N LYS A 62 -17.62 9.08 -4.36
CA LYS A 62 -18.89 9.83 -4.34
C LYS A 62 -19.93 9.27 -5.33
N GLY A 63 -19.49 8.64 -6.41
CA GLY A 63 -20.36 8.02 -7.41
C GLY A 63 -20.80 6.59 -7.06
N LEU A 64 -20.20 5.98 -6.04
CA LEU A 64 -20.50 4.60 -5.66
C LEU A 64 -21.74 4.53 -4.75
N PRO A 65 -22.62 3.51 -4.92
CA PRO A 65 -23.81 3.33 -4.08
C PRO A 65 -23.50 3.16 -2.60
N LYS A 66 -22.37 2.53 -2.27
CA LYS A 66 -21.88 2.29 -0.91
C LYS A 66 -20.37 2.47 -0.87
N TYR A 67 -19.93 3.58 -0.32
CA TYR A 67 -18.52 3.91 -0.20
C TYR A 67 -18.19 4.40 1.22
N MET A 68 -17.01 4.04 1.68
CA MET A 68 -16.46 4.52 2.94
C MET A 68 -14.97 4.83 2.80
N HIS A 69 -14.58 6.04 3.15
CA HIS A 69 -13.18 6.41 3.35
C HIS A 69 -12.85 6.25 4.84
N VAL A 70 -11.94 5.33 5.14
CA VAL A 70 -11.48 5.03 6.51
C VAL A 70 -10.04 5.50 6.65
N ASN A 71 -9.84 6.48 7.52
CA ASN A 71 -8.52 7.02 7.82
C ASN A 71 -7.87 6.24 8.97
N ALA A 72 -6.57 6.02 8.87
CA ALA A 72 -5.77 5.59 10.01
C ALA A 72 -5.75 6.69 11.09
N GLU A 73 -5.65 6.29 12.35
CA GLU A 73 -5.60 7.22 13.47
C GLU A 73 -4.32 8.08 13.43
N GLY A 74 -4.47 9.39 13.58
CA GLY A 74 -3.39 10.36 13.61
C GLY A 74 -2.66 10.53 12.26
N SER A 75 -1.71 11.45 12.19
CA SER A 75 -0.96 11.71 10.96
C SER A 75 0.15 10.68 10.75
N ILE A 76 0.52 10.45 9.48
CA ILE A 76 1.69 9.61 9.14
C ILE A 76 2.99 10.19 9.73
N TRP A 77 3.07 11.51 9.81
CA TRP A 77 4.24 12.20 10.35
C TRP A 77 4.42 11.96 11.85
N ASP A 78 3.33 11.96 12.62
CA ASP A 78 3.38 11.63 14.05
C ASP A 78 3.77 10.17 14.27
N ALA A 79 3.29 9.28 13.41
CA ALA A 79 3.69 7.88 13.44
C ALA A 79 5.20 7.69 13.12
N ILE A 80 5.72 8.43 12.13
CA ILE A 80 7.15 8.42 11.78
C ILE A 80 8.00 8.99 12.94
N ARG A 81 7.63 10.14 13.49
CA ARG A 81 8.36 10.77 14.60
C ARG A 81 8.37 9.91 15.87
N SER A 82 7.28 9.23 16.15
CA SER A 82 7.18 8.41 17.36
C SER A 82 7.75 7.01 17.22
N ARG A 83 7.62 6.38 16.04
CA ARG A 83 7.96 4.96 15.81
C ARG A 83 9.04 4.72 14.77
N GLY A 84 9.39 5.73 13.97
CA GLY A 84 10.40 5.67 12.93
C GLY A 84 9.86 5.41 11.53
N TRP A 85 10.76 5.56 10.56
CA TRP A 85 10.50 5.33 9.15
C TRP A 85 10.24 3.85 8.85
N PRO A 86 9.18 3.50 8.11
CA PRO A 86 8.89 2.12 7.74
C PRO A 86 9.83 1.65 6.61
N VAL A 87 10.78 0.78 6.95
CA VAL A 87 11.77 0.22 6.03
C VAL A 87 11.69 -1.31 6.01
N ASP A 88 12.25 -1.95 4.98
CA ASP A 88 12.41 -3.40 4.96
C ASP A 88 13.69 -3.79 5.73
N VAL A 89 13.53 -4.10 7.01
CA VAL A 89 14.64 -4.54 7.87
C VAL A 89 15.04 -5.99 7.62
N SER A 90 14.24 -6.79 6.90
CA SER A 90 14.59 -8.17 6.56
C SER A 90 15.79 -8.22 5.62
N VAL A 91 16.01 -7.16 4.87
CA VAL A 91 17.14 -6.97 3.95
C VAL A 91 18.38 -6.48 4.69
N ALA A 92 18.19 -5.88 5.86
CA ALA A 92 19.28 -5.48 6.73
C ALA A 92 19.82 -6.71 7.49
N ASN A 93 21.14 -6.91 7.48
CA ASN A 93 21.80 -7.92 8.31
C ASN A 93 21.81 -7.55 9.80
N ILE A 94 20.76 -6.94 10.25
CA ILE A 94 20.59 -6.52 11.61
C ILE A 94 19.98 -7.75 12.28
N GLY A 95 20.80 -8.51 12.98
CA GLY A 95 20.37 -9.70 13.69
C GLY A 95 19.13 -9.43 14.52
N LYS A 96 18.41 -10.49 14.91
CA LYS A 96 17.13 -10.48 15.63
C LYS A 96 17.05 -9.62 16.90
N LEU A 97 18.11 -8.91 17.25
CA LEU A 97 18.19 -7.91 18.31
C LEU A 97 18.35 -6.54 17.68
N GLY A 98 17.18 -5.95 17.35
CA GLY A 98 17.10 -4.52 17.33
C GLY A 98 17.82 -3.80 16.21
N ALA A 99 17.32 -3.92 14.97
CA ALA A 99 17.60 -2.94 13.93
C ALA A 99 17.45 -1.52 14.46
N SER A 100 16.40 -1.27 15.21
CA SER A 100 16.14 -0.03 15.91
C SER A 100 17.28 0.38 16.86
N VAL A 101 17.90 -0.53 17.60
CA VAL A 101 18.93 -0.17 18.58
C VAL A 101 20.22 0.28 17.90
N MET A 102 20.69 -0.42 16.85
CA MET A 102 21.91 -0.02 16.16
C MET A 102 21.76 1.28 15.36
N ILE A 103 20.56 1.54 14.85
CA ILE A 103 20.26 2.78 14.11
C ILE A 103 20.00 3.93 15.09
N GLU A 104 19.48 3.66 16.29
CA GLU A 104 19.34 4.66 17.36
C GLU A 104 20.68 5.18 17.87
N GLU A 105 21.73 4.32 17.94
CA GLU A 105 23.08 4.75 18.35
C GLU A 105 23.77 5.63 17.31
N GLU A 106 23.49 5.43 16.01
CA GLU A 106 24.12 6.19 14.92
C GLU A 106 23.27 7.36 14.41
N ALA A 107 21.95 7.23 14.41
CA ALA A 107 21.01 8.26 13.98
C ALA A 107 20.24 8.78 15.20
N SER A 108 20.84 9.69 15.95
CA SER A 108 20.37 10.15 17.27
C SER A 108 18.99 10.82 17.30
N ARG A 109 18.30 10.97 16.18
CA ARG A 109 17.00 11.64 16.07
C ARG A 109 15.92 10.86 15.33
N HIS A 110 16.30 9.93 14.44
CA HIS A 110 15.34 9.29 13.55
C HIS A 110 15.39 7.77 13.70
N LYS A 111 14.26 7.20 14.09
CA LYS A 111 14.10 5.76 14.24
C LYS A 111 13.68 5.15 12.92
N VAL A 112 13.98 3.88 12.73
CA VAL A 112 13.36 3.04 11.68
C VAL A 112 12.60 1.91 12.32
N ARG A 113 11.57 1.43 11.63
CA ARG A 113 10.79 0.26 12.03
C ARG A 113 10.56 -0.67 10.85
N GLU A 114 10.22 -1.91 11.15
CA GLU A 114 9.78 -2.84 10.10
C GLU A 114 8.51 -2.29 9.42
N TYR A 115 8.52 -2.25 8.09
CA TYR A 115 7.39 -1.69 7.31
C TYR A 115 6.08 -2.46 7.55
N THR A 116 6.15 -3.76 7.87
CA THR A 116 4.97 -4.58 8.19
C THR A 116 4.26 -4.11 9.47
N GLU A 117 5.00 -3.56 10.44
CA GLU A 117 4.39 -2.93 11.64
C GLU A 117 3.56 -1.72 11.25
N CYS A 118 4.07 -0.90 10.30
CA CYS A 118 3.33 0.24 9.78
C CYS A 118 2.06 -0.19 9.04
N ILE A 119 2.15 -1.21 8.20
CA ILE A 119 0.98 -1.76 7.49
C ILE A 119 -0.06 -2.30 8.48
N ASN A 120 0.38 -3.05 9.50
CA ASN A 120 -0.53 -3.59 10.51
C ASN A 120 -1.27 -2.49 11.26
N GLU A 121 -0.56 -1.46 11.66
CA GLU A 121 -1.14 -0.33 12.40
C GLU A 121 -2.08 0.52 11.55
N ARG A 122 -1.67 0.83 10.31
CA ARG A 122 -2.32 1.88 9.52
C ARG A 122 -3.26 1.37 8.42
N ILE A 123 -3.22 0.08 8.15
CA ILE A 123 -4.11 -0.56 7.16
C ILE A 123 -4.94 -1.67 7.82
N TRP A 124 -4.26 -2.68 8.40
CA TRP A 124 -5.00 -3.86 8.85
C TRP A 124 -5.78 -3.66 10.13
N LEU A 125 -5.29 -2.87 11.07
CA LEU A 125 -6.05 -2.56 12.28
C LEU A 125 -7.31 -1.72 11.98
N PRO A 126 -7.24 -0.61 11.21
CA PRO A 126 -8.45 0.08 10.74
C PRO A 126 -9.42 -0.81 9.97
N ALA A 127 -8.90 -1.68 9.08
CA ALA A 127 -9.72 -2.64 8.35
C ALA A 127 -10.44 -3.61 9.28
N TYR A 128 -9.73 -4.15 10.27
CA TYR A 128 -10.30 -5.04 11.27
C TYR A 128 -11.41 -4.35 12.08
N VAL A 129 -11.12 -3.16 12.61
CA VAL A 129 -12.11 -2.39 13.40
C VAL A 129 -13.36 -2.11 12.56
N PHE A 130 -13.18 -1.65 11.33
CA PHE A 130 -14.31 -1.41 10.42
C PHE A 130 -15.09 -2.70 10.14
N SER A 131 -14.42 -3.82 9.87
CA SER A 131 -15.07 -5.10 9.63
C SER A 131 -15.86 -5.60 10.85
N GLN A 132 -15.34 -5.39 12.08
CA GLN A 132 -16.08 -5.73 13.29
C GLN A 132 -17.37 -4.91 13.45
N MET A 133 -17.35 -3.65 13.04
CA MET A 133 -18.53 -2.76 13.09
C MET A 133 -19.53 -3.09 11.97
N TYR A 134 -19.05 -3.30 10.75
CA TYR A 134 -19.88 -3.56 9.57
C TYR A 134 -20.40 -4.98 9.51
N GLN A 135 -19.65 -5.95 10.05
CA GLN A 135 -19.93 -7.39 10.04
C GLN A 135 -20.20 -7.95 8.63
N PRO A 136 -19.22 -7.85 7.73
CA PRO A 136 -19.38 -8.40 6.38
C PRO A 136 -19.41 -9.92 6.40
N ASP A 137 -20.14 -10.50 5.44
CA ASP A 137 -20.23 -11.95 5.24
C ASP A 137 -19.33 -12.46 4.11
N LEU A 138 -18.81 -11.56 3.27
CA LEU A 138 -17.88 -11.86 2.18
C LEU A 138 -16.81 -10.76 2.08
N PHE A 139 -15.55 -11.16 2.07
CA PHE A 139 -14.40 -10.30 1.80
C PHE A 139 -13.94 -10.44 0.35
N ILE A 140 -13.75 -9.30 -0.33
CA ILE A 140 -13.28 -9.26 -1.72
C ILE A 140 -11.94 -8.52 -1.75
N SER A 141 -10.95 -9.05 -2.46
CA SER A 141 -9.62 -8.46 -2.60
C SER A 141 -9.14 -8.52 -4.05
N GLY A 142 -8.46 -7.45 -4.49
CA GLY A 142 -7.74 -7.40 -5.77
C GLY A 142 -6.36 -8.06 -5.74
N GLU A 143 -6.06 -8.87 -4.72
CA GLU A 143 -4.76 -9.51 -4.53
C GLU A 143 -4.52 -10.64 -5.53
N ARG A 144 -3.34 -10.68 -6.14
CA ARG A 144 -2.92 -11.71 -7.08
C ARG A 144 -1.92 -12.67 -6.44
N LYS A 145 -1.80 -13.88 -7.00
CA LYS A 145 -0.82 -14.88 -6.55
C LYS A 145 0.63 -14.34 -6.62
N GLU A 146 0.94 -13.56 -7.63
CA GLU A 146 2.27 -12.95 -7.83
C GLU A 146 2.64 -11.96 -6.75
N ASP A 147 1.64 -11.28 -6.15
CA ASP A 147 1.89 -10.29 -5.11
C ASP A 147 2.41 -10.90 -3.82
N ARG A 148 2.08 -12.18 -3.58
CA ARG A 148 2.45 -12.88 -2.33
C ARG A 148 2.60 -14.38 -2.51
N PRO A 149 3.70 -14.82 -3.12
CA PRO A 149 3.94 -16.23 -3.39
C PRO A 149 4.09 -17.08 -2.11
N PHE A 150 4.33 -16.45 -0.95
CA PHE A 150 4.62 -17.13 0.32
C PHE A 150 3.61 -16.82 1.45
N ALA A 151 2.45 -16.20 1.14
CA ALA A 151 1.45 -15.90 2.15
C ALA A 151 0.88 -17.18 2.78
N THR A 152 0.90 -17.27 4.11
CA THR A 152 0.33 -18.38 4.88
C THR A 152 -1.20 -18.23 5.03
N LYS A 153 -1.87 -19.27 5.54
CA LYS A 153 -3.30 -19.19 5.89
C LYS A 153 -3.56 -18.18 7.01
N GLU A 154 -2.61 -18.06 7.95
CA GLU A 154 -2.65 -17.13 9.07
C GLU A 154 -2.54 -15.70 8.59
N ASP A 155 -1.62 -15.41 7.66
CA ASP A 155 -1.52 -14.10 7.01
C ASP A 155 -2.81 -13.72 6.33
N TRP A 156 -3.45 -14.69 5.67
CA TRP A 156 -4.72 -14.48 5.00
C TRP A 156 -5.86 -14.18 5.99
N ALA A 157 -5.91 -14.88 7.13
CA ALA A 157 -6.91 -14.64 8.17
C ALA A 157 -6.83 -13.21 8.72
N ILE A 158 -5.61 -12.67 8.92
CA ILE A 158 -5.40 -11.28 9.34
C ILE A 158 -5.92 -10.32 8.28
N ARG A 159 -5.63 -10.58 7.01
CA ARG A 159 -5.99 -9.69 5.87
C ARG A 159 -7.48 -9.67 5.58
N THR A 160 -8.17 -10.77 5.78
CA THR A 160 -9.63 -10.82 5.66
C THR A 160 -10.33 -10.14 6.83
N SER A 161 -9.56 -9.55 7.77
CA SER A 161 -10.10 -8.87 8.94
C SER A 161 -11.06 -9.75 9.74
N GLY A 162 -10.78 -11.08 9.77
CA GLY A 162 -11.61 -12.07 10.46
C GLY A 162 -12.88 -12.49 9.71
N VAL A 163 -13.10 -12.01 8.49
CA VAL A 163 -14.22 -12.47 7.64
C VAL A 163 -13.95 -13.88 7.16
N LYS A 164 -14.89 -14.80 7.38
CA LYS A 164 -14.69 -16.24 7.11
C LYS A 164 -14.65 -16.57 5.61
N ASN A 165 -15.46 -15.88 4.81
CA ASN A 165 -15.53 -16.11 3.38
C ASN A 165 -14.76 -15.01 2.65
N SER A 166 -13.91 -15.41 1.72
CA SER A 166 -13.13 -14.46 0.91
C SER A 166 -12.99 -14.93 -0.52
N ILE A 167 -13.00 -13.97 -1.45
CA ILE A 167 -12.74 -14.21 -2.87
C ILE A 167 -11.66 -13.24 -3.38
N ARG A 168 -10.91 -13.71 -4.35
CA ARG A 168 -9.88 -12.96 -5.08
C ARG A 168 -10.16 -13.11 -6.56
N PRO A 169 -10.96 -12.22 -7.16
CA PRO A 169 -11.45 -12.37 -8.53
C PRO A 169 -10.38 -12.49 -9.59
N ILE A 170 -9.21 -11.91 -9.34
CA ILE A 170 -8.05 -11.87 -10.25
C ILE A 170 -6.83 -12.63 -9.72
N PHE A 171 -7.02 -13.59 -8.81
CA PHE A 171 -5.93 -14.29 -8.13
C PHE A 171 -4.89 -14.90 -9.07
N ASP A 172 -5.34 -15.53 -10.16
CA ASP A 172 -4.48 -16.20 -11.14
C ASP A 172 -4.07 -15.28 -12.31
N TRP A 173 -4.33 -13.97 -12.22
CA TRP A 173 -3.95 -13.01 -13.25
C TRP A 173 -2.48 -12.58 -13.08
N THR A 174 -1.81 -12.41 -14.22
CA THR A 174 -0.51 -11.75 -14.30
C THR A 174 -0.68 -10.24 -14.36
N ASP A 175 0.41 -9.49 -14.20
CA ASP A 175 0.41 -8.04 -14.39
C ASP A 175 -0.08 -7.65 -15.78
N SER A 176 0.35 -8.38 -16.81
CA SER A 176 -0.09 -8.17 -18.19
C SER A 176 -1.60 -8.39 -18.37
N ASP A 177 -2.18 -9.40 -17.70
CA ASP A 177 -3.63 -9.66 -17.78
C ASP A 177 -4.44 -8.48 -17.21
N VAL A 178 -3.93 -7.86 -16.12
CA VAL A 178 -4.57 -6.69 -15.49
C VAL A 178 -4.54 -5.49 -16.44
N TRP A 179 -3.38 -5.21 -17.05
CA TRP A 179 -3.25 -4.11 -18.00
C TRP A 179 -4.07 -4.33 -19.25
N GLU A 180 -4.11 -5.56 -19.80
CA GLU A 180 -4.99 -5.91 -20.93
C GLU A 180 -6.46 -5.63 -20.61
N TYR A 181 -6.89 -5.97 -19.39
CA TYR A 181 -8.26 -5.71 -18.94
C TYR A 181 -8.56 -4.22 -18.81
N ILE A 182 -7.65 -3.45 -18.19
CA ILE A 182 -7.79 -2.00 -18.01
C ILE A 182 -7.91 -1.31 -19.37
N ASP A 183 -7.05 -1.67 -20.33
CA ASP A 183 -7.08 -1.10 -21.67
C ASP A 183 -8.35 -1.44 -22.43
N ALA A 184 -8.75 -2.71 -22.38
CA ALA A 184 -9.93 -3.20 -23.10
C ALA A 184 -11.24 -2.55 -22.60
N HIS A 185 -11.26 -2.13 -21.33
CA HIS A 185 -12.43 -1.50 -20.71
C HIS A 185 -12.26 0.01 -20.49
N GLU A 186 -11.15 0.60 -20.99
CA GLU A 186 -10.85 2.04 -20.87
C GLU A 186 -10.98 2.54 -19.42
N ILE A 187 -10.46 1.74 -18.44
CA ILE A 187 -10.57 2.06 -17.02
C ILE A 187 -9.61 3.19 -16.68
N ASP A 188 -10.15 4.31 -16.22
CA ASP A 188 -9.36 5.41 -15.72
C ASP A 188 -8.66 5.06 -14.40
N LEU A 189 -7.40 5.49 -14.26
CA LEU A 189 -6.58 5.31 -13.07
C LEU A 189 -6.04 6.65 -12.54
N PRO A 190 -5.70 6.75 -11.24
CA PRO A 190 -5.00 7.89 -10.68
C PRO A 190 -3.72 8.22 -11.45
N LYS A 191 -3.31 9.51 -11.42
CA LYS A 191 -2.11 10.00 -12.14
C LYS A 191 -0.85 9.18 -11.83
N THR A 192 -0.69 8.70 -10.61
CA THR A 192 0.40 7.84 -10.17
C THR A 192 0.52 6.53 -10.97
N TYR A 193 -0.54 6.07 -11.60
CA TYR A 193 -0.56 4.87 -12.44
C TYR A 193 -0.48 5.19 -13.96
N GLN A 194 -0.52 6.48 -14.33
CA GLN A 194 -0.34 6.90 -15.72
C GLN A 194 1.13 6.70 -16.11
N GLY A 195 1.38 6.08 -17.27
CA GLY A 195 2.73 5.73 -17.72
C GLY A 195 3.15 4.31 -17.39
N ARG A 196 2.28 3.49 -16.79
CA ARG A 196 2.44 2.05 -16.56
C ARG A 196 3.74 1.66 -15.88
N GLN A 197 4.20 2.49 -14.96
CA GLN A 197 5.38 2.14 -14.18
C GLN A 197 5.05 0.97 -13.26
N GLU A 198 5.92 -0.02 -13.23
CA GLU A 198 5.76 -1.25 -12.45
C GLU A 198 5.76 -1.01 -10.94
N ASP A 199 6.13 0.20 -10.52
CA ASP A 199 6.26 0.58 -9.12
C ASP A 199 4.90 0.78 -8.45
N ARG A 200 4.69 0.03 -7.39
CA ARG A 200 3.53 0.20 -6.50
C ARG A 200 3.66 1.51 -5.72
N ARG A 201 2.92 2.53 -6.13
CA ARG A 201 3.00 3.89 -5.57
C ARG A 201 1.84 4.22 -4.65
N ASP A 202 1.45 3.29 -3.78
CA ASP A 202 0.28 3.52 -2.93
C ASP A 202 0.58 4.50 -1.80
N CYS A 203 1.73 4.35 -1.11
CA CYS A 203 2.10 5.17 0.04
C CYS A 203 3.49 5.80 -0.15
N PHE A 204 3.57 7.13 -0.13
CA PHE A 204 4.84 7.84 -0.30
C PHE A 204 5.83 7.59 0.84
N ALA A 205 5.34 7.39 2.05
CA ALA A 205 6.17 7.22 3.25
C ALA A 205 6.71 5.79 3.43
N CYS A 206 6.30 4.82 2.62
CA CYS A 206 6.74 3.44 2.75
C CYS A 206 8.10 3.24 2.06
N LEU A 207 9.13 2.91 2.82
CA LEU A 207 10.47 2.58 2.34
C LEU A 207 10.75 1.07 2.45
N GLY A 208 9.69 0.26 2.41
CA GLY A 208 9.75 -1.19 2.47
C GLY A 208 10.15 -1.85 1.14
N HIS A 209 9.75 -3.10 0.96
CA HIS A 209 10.17 -3.99 -0.12
C HIS A 209 9.94 -3.48 -1.56
N ASN A 210 9.10 -2.49 -1.75
CA ASN A 210 8.83 -1.87 -3.06
C ASN A 210 9.56 -0.53 -3.26
N LEU A 211 10.59 -0.25 -2.46
CA LEU A 211 11.39 0.95 -2.63
C LEU A 211 12.26 0.82 -3.88
N THR A 212 12.08 1.73 -4.83
CA THR A 212 12.92 1.85 -6.03
C THR A 212 13.40 3.29 -6.18
N ILE A 213 14.51 3.47 -6.90
CA ILE A 213 15.03 4.81 -7.17
C ILE A 213 14.05 5.62 -8.04
N ASP A 214 13.37 4.99 -8.98
CA ASP A 214 12.41 5.66 -9.87
C ASP A 214 11.20 6.19 -9.10
N ARG A 215 10.79 5.50 -8.04
CA ARG A 215 9.75 6.00 -7.13
C ARG A 215 10.20 7.26 -6.39
N ILE A 216 11.45 7.32 -5.95
CA ILE A 216 11.99 8.52 -5.28
C ILE A 216 12.18 9.66 -6.26
N LYS A 217 12.64 9.40 -7.49
CA LYS A 217 12.69 10.40 -8.56
C LYS A 217 11.32 10.97 -8.87
N TYR A 218 10.31 10.10 -9.04
CA TYR A 218 8.93 10.52 -9.24
C TYR A 218 8.43 11.41 -8.09
N LEU A 219 8.73 11.04 -6.84
CA LEU A 219 8.38 11.86 -5.69
C LEU A 219 9.05 13.24 -5.74
N LYS A 220 10.34 13.30 -6.08
CA LYS A 220 11.11 14.57 -6.22
C LYS A 220 10.54 15.46 -7.33
N GLU A 221 10.18 14.86 -8.47
CA GLU A 221 9.69 15.56 -9.66
C GLU A 221 8.24 16.03 -9.53
N GLU A 222 7.35 15.14 -9.11
CA GLU A 222 5.91 15.40 -9.11
C GLU A 222 5.38 15.96 -7.79
N TYR A 223 6.09 15.73 -6.68
CA TYR A 223 5.70 16.17 -5.34
C TYR A 223 6.90 16.76 -4.56
N PRO A 224 7.55 17.84 -5.08
CA PRO A 224 8.79 18.38 -4.49
C PRO A 224 8.61 18.82 -3.03
N ASP A 225 7.48 19.38 -2.66
CA ASP A 225 7.20 19.77 -1.27
C ASP A 225 7.14 18.58 -0.35
N LEU A 226 6.54 17.48 -0.81
CA LEU A 226 6.47 16.23 -0.05
C LEU A 226 7.82 15.56 0.07
N PHE A 227 8.62 15.58 -1.01
CA PHE A 227 10.01 15.13 -1.00
C PHE A 227 10.84 15.92 0.03
N ASN A 228 10.80 17.25 -0.01
CA ASN A 228 11.48 18.11 0.94
C ASN A 228 11.06 17.83 2.38
N LYS A 229 9.76 17.66 2.60
CA LYS A 229 9.26 17.30 3.92
C LYS A 229 9.83 15.99 4.42
N MET A 230 9.84 14.93 3.61
CA MET A 230 10.40 13.63 3.98
C MET A 230 11.90 13.71 4.28
N PHE A 231 12.66 14.24 3.35
CA PHE A 231 14.11 14.14 3.39
C PHE A 231 14.76 15.21 4.28
N THR A 232 14.19 16.41 4.33
CA THR A 232 14.77 17.55 5.08
C THR A 232 14.09 17.75 6.43
N GLU A 233 12.76 17.92 6.46
CA GLU A 233 12.06 18.27 7.70
C GLU A 233 11.92 17.07 8.64
N GLU A 234 11.60 15.90 8.11
CA GLU A 234 11.40 14.66 8.89
C GLU A 234 12.68 13.79 8.94
N GLY A 235 13.80 14.32 8.39
CA GLY A 235 15.14 13.80 8.59
C GLY A 235 15.47 12.48 7.89
N LEU A 236 14.76 12.09 6.85
CA LEU A 236 15.06 10.86 6.12
C LEU A 236 16.47 10.88 5.52
N ALA A 237 16.96 12.05 5.08
CA ALA A 237 18.32 12.21 4.54
C ALA A 237 19.41 11.76 5.53
N GLU A 238 19.20 11.95 6.83
CA GLU A 238 20.15 11.54 7.87
C GLU A 238 20.21 10.00 8.03
N ILE A 239 19.14 9.31 7.65
CA ILE A 239 19.04 7.84 7.72
C ILE A 239 19.70 7.17 6.50
N VAL A 240 19.71 7.83 5.33
CA VAL A 240 20.24 7.26 4.08
C VAL A 240 21.65 6.67 4.23
N PRO A 241 22.65 7.38 4.80
CA PRO A 241 23.99 6.82 4.97
C PRO A 241 24.02 5.62 5.93
N VAL A 242 23.14 5.60 6.92
CA VAL A 242 23.01 4.48 7.87
C VAL A 242 22.45 3.26 7.14
N MET A 243 21.44 3.45 6.29
CA MET A 243 20.85 2.36 5.49
C MET A 243 21.87 1.78 4.51
N ILE A 244 22.65 2.61 3.82
CA ILE A 244 23.72 2.16 2.91
C ILE A 244 24.70 1.24 3.64
N ARG A 245 25.17 1.63 4.84
CA ARG A 245 26.13 0.83 5.62
C ARG A 245 25.56 -0.50 6.12
N ASN A 246 24.28 -0.53 6.45
CA ASN A 246 23.67 -1.65 7.15
C ASN A 246 22.86 -2.59 6.25
N LEU A 247 22.53 -2.19 5.01
CA LEU A 247 21.76 -3.02 4.09
C LEU A 247 22.65 -3.84 3.16
N LYS A 248 22.50 -5.17 3.18
CA LYS A 248 23.27 -6.06 2.30
C LYS A 248 22.67 -6.23 0.89
N ARG A 249 21.39 -5.93 0.67
CA ARG A 249 20.67 -6.26 -0.57
C ARG A 249 20.03 -5.09 -1.30
N SER A 250 20.02 -3.91 -0.81
CA SER A 250 19.38 -2.75 -1.45
C SER A 250 20.28 -1.53 -1.43
N THR A 251 21.60 -1.75 -1.34
CA THR A 251 22.58 -0.65 -1.33
C THR A 251 22.42 0.25 -2.54
N SER A 252 22.25 -0.33 -3.74
CA SER A 252 22.13 0.46 -4.98
C SER A 252 20.96 1.44 -4.98
N VAL A 253 19.83 1.09 -4.35
CA VAL A 253 18.69 2.02 -4.23
C VAL A 253 19.02 3.16 -3.28
N TRP A 254 19.61 2.84 -2.13
CA TRP A 254 19.99 3.86 -1.13
C TRP A 254 21.14 4.73 -1.60
N GLU A 255 22.12 4.17 -2.33
CA GLU A 255 23.18 4.91 -3.00
C GLU A 255 22.60 5.87 -4.05
N GLY A 256 21.66 5.41 -4.89
CA GLY A 256 20.97 6.27 -5.83
C GLY A 256 20.10 7.35 -5.15
N ILE A 257 19.54 7.10 -3.97
CA ILE A 257 18.86 8.12 -3.17
C ILE A 257 19.89 9.15 -2.66
N ALA A 258 21.06 8.72 -2.18
CA ALA A 258 22.11 9.63 -1.74
C ALA A 258 22.56 10.56 -2.87
N GLU A 259 22.79 10.01 -4.08
CA GLU A 259 23.11 10.80 -5.27
C GLU A 259 22.03 11.84 -5.60
N LEU A 260 20.75 11.49 -5.48
CA LEU A 260 19.64 12.42 -5.71
C LEU A 260 19.53 13.56 -4.69
N LEU A 261 20.15 13.41 -3.52
CA LEU A 261 20.15 14.44 -2.48
C LEU A 261 21.31 15.43 -2.66
N GLU A 262 22.34 15.08 -3.45
CA GLU A 262 23.46 15.95 -3.76
C GLU A 262 23.15 16.93 -4.91
N ASP A 263 22.18 16.59 -5.78
CA ASP A 263 21.66 17.41 -6.88
C ASP A 263 20.55 18.38 -6.39
#